data_9bcc04f2df88a2e13259b046be252021
#
_entry.id   9bcc04f2df88a2e13259b046be252021
#
_cell.length_a   1.000
_cell.length_b   1.000
_cell.length_c   1.000
_cell.angle_alpha   90.00
_cell.angle_beta   90.00
_cell.angle_gamma   90.00
#
_symmetry.space_group_name_H-M   'P 1'
#
loop_
_entity.id
_entity.type
_entity.pdbx_description
1 polymer ?
#
loop_
_entity_poly.entity_id
_entity_poly.type
_entity_poly.pdbx_seq_one_letter_code
_entity_poly.pdbx_strand_id
1 'polypeptide(L)'
;MRFTDMADEMFGAAQGALPAGVRLATAKRGGVTITRVEIAREGLAKPRGRYVTLEMPSVSVLDERDAAVIETCAAELRTLLPPEGPVLVLGIGNRRVTADALGPRTAQKILVTMGPQHTLPVRGIRPVAAIAPGVSASTGLTLRQLAGAMVEAVRPAALICVDSLCSAEGARLGRSVQFSDTGLYPAQADHAKHLDAAALGVPVIAAGIPTLMDSDEGADLVVTPRALDSVIAHGSALLAGAINRALQPRLSVAQLFWLAG
;
A
#
# COMPACT_ATOMS: atom_id res chain seq x y z
N MET A 1 -20.22 -13.70 -2.89
CA MET A 1 -19.28 -13.02 -1.94
C MET A 1 -18.73 -11.82 -2.71
N ARG A 2 -18.83 -10.60 -2.16
CA ARG A 2 -18.26 -9.41 -2.80
C ARG A 2 -16.75 -9.55 -2.90
N PHE A 3 -16.19 -9.00 -3.95
CA PHE A 3 -14.74 -8.96 -4.08
C PHE A 3 -14.12 -8.07 -2.99
N THR A 4 -12.95 -8.45 -2.51
CA THR A 4 -12.16 -7.64 -1.58
C THR A 4 -10.65 -7.86 -1.75
N ASP A 5 -9.90 -6.77 -1.63
CA ASP A 5 -8.43 -6.80 -1.50
C ASP A 5 -8.00 -7.06 -0.05
N MET A 6 -8.93 -6.89 0.91
CA MET A 6 -8.65 -6.98 2.33
C MET A 6 -8.58 -8.43 2.79
N ALA A 7 -7.41 -8.86 3.27
CA ALA A 7 -7.20 -10.25 3.70
C ALA A 7 -7.97 -10.59 4.98
N ASP A 8 -8.11 -9.65 5.87
CA ASP A 8 -8.82 -9.83 7.13
C ASP A 8 -10.35 -9.91 6.95
N GLU A 9 -10.92 -9.32 5.90
CA GLU A 9 -12.33 -9.54 5.53
C GLU A 9 -12.57 -10.98 5.07
N MET A 10 -11.60 -11.58 4.37
CA MET A 10 -11.72 -12.96 3.89
C MET A 10 -11.60 -14.01 5.00
N PHE A 11 -10.78 -13.72 6.01
CA PHE A 11 -10.47 -14.69 7.07
C PHE A 11 -11.01 -14.29 8.44
N GLY A 12 -11.30 -13.01 8.69
CA GLY A 12 -11.81 -12.50 9.97
C GLY A 12 -13.32 -12.68 10.16
N ALA A 13 -14.09 -12.66 9.08
CA ALA A 13 -15.54 -12.86 9.10
C ALA A 13 -15.96 -14.35 9.21
N ALA A 14 -15.01 -15.28 9.16
CA ALA A 14 -15.29 -16.68 9.34
C ALA A 14 -15.78 -16.93 10.78
N GLN A 15 -17.09 -17.11 10.96
CA GLN A 15 -17.71 -17.59 12.21
C GLN A 15 -17.31 -19.05 12.54
N GLY A 16 -16.26 -19.59 11.91
CA GLY A 16 -15.74 -20.95 12.03
C GLY A 16 -14.23 -20.98 12.23
N ALA A 17 -13.66 -22.19 12.28
CA ALA A 17 -12.22 -22.36 12.37
C ALA A 17 -11.51 -21.79 11.13
N LEU A 18 -10.41 -21.07 11.34
CA LEU A 18 -9.55 -20.59 10.25
C LEU A 18 -9.08 -21.78 9.39
N PRO A 19 -8.95 -21.58 8.07
CA PRO A 19 -8.39 -22.61 7.20
C PRO A 19 -7.00 -23.05 7.68
N ALA A 20 -6.67 -24.33 7.50
CA ALA A 20 -5.34 -24.84 7.83
C ALA A 20 -4.26 -24.02 7.10
N GLY A 21 -3.25 -23.56 7.85
CA GLY A 21 -2.17 -22.70 7.33
C GLY A 21 -2.49 -21.21 7.35
N VAL A 22 -3.62 -20.78 7.91
CA VAL A 22 -3.92 -19.37 8.17
C VAL A 22 -3.80 -19.08 9.65
N ARG A 23 -3.10 -18.03 10.02
CA ARG A 23 -3.04 -17.47 11.38
C ARG A 23 -3.57 -16.05 11.35
N LEU A 24 -4.36 -15.69 12.35
CA LEU A 24 -4.89 -14.36 12.54
C LEU A 24 -4.58 -13.89 13.96
N ALA A 25 -4.05 -12.68 14.09
CA ALA A 25 -3.77 -12.05 15.37
C ALA A 25 -4.21 -10.59 15.34
N THR A 26 -4.86 -10.14 16.40
CA THR A 26 -5.32 -8.75 16.55
C THR A 26 -4.66 -8.09 17.75
N ALA A 27 -4.28 -6.83 17.58
CA ALA A 27 -3.70 -6.00 18.63
C ALA A 27 -4.23 -4.56 18.52
N LYS A 28 -4.10 -3.77 19.59
CA LYS A 28 -4.43 -2.34 19.56
C LYS A 28 -3.21 -1.51 19.95
N ARG A 29 -2.93 -0.45 19.20
CA ARG A 29 -1.83 0.47 19.47
C ARG A 29 -2.18 1.87 18.97
N GLY A 30 -2.01 2.90 19.82
CA GLY A 30 -2.19 4.30 19.41
C GLY A 30 -3.58 4.63 18.84
N GLY A 31 -4.64 3.97 19.34
CA GLY A 31 -5.99 4.14 18.82
C GLY A 31 -6.30 3.36 17.52
N VAL A 32 -5.34 2.59 17.02
CA VAL A 32 -5.44 1.78 15.80
C VAL A 32 -5.63 0.31 16.20
N THR A 33 -6.58 -0.38 15.56
CA THR A 33 -6.70 -1.84 15.63
C THR A 33 -5.86 -2.45 14.51
N ILE A 34 -4.97 -3.36 14.85
CA ILE A 34 -4.03 -4.00 13.92
C ILE A 34 -4.42 -5.46 13.81
N THR A 35 -4.81 -5.90 12.62
CA THR A 35 -5.08 -7.31 12.31
C THR A 35 -4.00 -7.84 11.40
N ARG A 36 -3.30 -8.89 11.83
CA ARG A 36 -2.26 -9.57 11.04
C ARG A 36 -2.79 -10.92 10.60
N VAL A 37 -2.75 -11.17 9.30
CA VAL A 37 -3.09 -12.45 8.69
C VAL A 37 -1.82 -13.02 8.09
N GLU A 38 -1.43 -14.23 8.50
CA GLU A 38 -0.32 -14.98 7.93
C GLU A 38 -0.87 -16.21 7.20
N ILE A 39 -0.52 -16.34 5.93
CA ILE A 39 -0.92 -17.45 5.06
C ILE A 39 0.34 -18.26 4.75
N ALA A 40 0.41 -19.50 5.29
CA ALA A 40 1.60 -20.34 5.18
C ALA A 40 1.59 -21.28 3.97
N ARG A 41 0.47 -21.41 3.23
CA ARG A 41 0.33 -22.32 2.10
C ARG A 41 -0.31 -21.65 0.88
N GLU A 42 -0.01 -22.19 -0.29
CA GLU A 42 -0.67 -21.82 -1.55
C GLU A 42 -2.09 -22.42 -1.68
N GLY A 43 -2.84 -21.94 -2.67
CA GLY A 43 -4.17 -22.47 -3.00
C GLY A 43 -5.31 -21.96 -2.11
N LEU A 44 -5.08 -20.91 -1.34
CA LEU A 44 -6.11 -20.19 -0.61
C LEU A 44 -6.59 -18.97 -1.40
N ALA A 45 -7.62 -18.29 -0.89
CA ALA A 45 -8.22 -17.11 -1.54
C ALA A 45 -7.24 -15.93 -1.71
N LYS A 46 -6.16 -15.89 -0.95
CA LYS A 46 -5.05 -14.92 -1.08
C LYS A 46 -3.72 -15.68 -1.19
N PRO A 47 -2.71 -15.08 -1.85
CA PRO A 47 -1.37 -15.65 -1.92
C PRO A 47 -0.74 -15.88 -0.56
N ARG A 48 0.19 -16.84 -0.51
CA ARG A 48 1.03 -17.08 0.67
C ARG A 48 1.83 -15.84 1.01
N GLY A 49 1.81 -15.45 2.30
CA GLY A 49 2.54 -14.30 2.82
C GLY A 49 1.88 -13.66 4.02
N ARG A 50 2.25 -12.45 4.32
CA ARG A 50 1.79 -11.67 5.47
C ARG A 50 0.97 -10.47 5.01
N TYR A 51 -0.15 -10.26 5.66
CA TYR A 51 -1.05 -9.14 5.46
C TYR A 51 -1.27 -8.45 6.79
N VAL A 52 -1.20 -7.14 6.80
CA VAL A 52 -1.41 -6.33 8.00
C VAL A 52 -2.45 -5.26 7.67
N THR A 53 -3.61 -5.35 8.29
CA THR A 53 -4.67 -4.36 8.20
C THR A 53 -4.68 -3.51 9.45
N LEU A 54 -4.69 -2.19 9.28
CA LEU A 54 -4.75 -1.21 10.36
C LEU A 54 -6.08 -0.46 10.22
N GLU A 55 -6.99 -0.65 11.18
CA GLU A 55 -8.26 0.06 11.26
C GLU A 55 -8.15 1.26 12.18
N MET A 56 -8.68 2.39 11.72
CA MET A 56 -8.57 3.69 12.38
C MET A 56 -9.83 4.53 12.15
N PRO A 57 -10.01 5.67 12.82
CA PRO A 57 -11.00 6.67 12.39
C PRO A 57 -10.81 7.03 10.91
N SER A 58 -11.84 7.62 10.27
CA SER A 58 -11.74 7.96 8.85
C SER A 58 -10.47 8.77 8.57
N VAL A 59 -9.70 8.34 7.57
CA VAL A 59 -8.48 9.06 7.15
C VAL A 59 -8.80 10.49 6.67
N SER A 60 -10.06 10.77 6.29
CA SER A 60 -10.50 12.10 5.87
C SER A 60 -10.44 13.17 6.97
N VAL A 61 -10.31 12.77 8.23
CA VAL A 61 -10.18 13.69 9.39
C VAL A 61 -8.80 13.61 10.04
N LEU A 62 -7.92 12.73 9.56
CA LEU A 62 -6.52 12.67 10.00
C LEU A 62 -5.72 13.78 9.34
N ASP A 63 -4.77 14.34 10.09
CA ASP A 63 -3.84 15.33 9.56
C ASP A 63 -2.38 14.91 9.82
N GLU A 64 -1.44 15.75 9.42
CA GLU A 64 -0.02 15.54 9.62
C GLU A 64 0.41 15.45 11.10
N ARG A 65 -0.49 15.85 12.03
CA ARG A 65 -0.27 15.82 13.48
C ARG A 65 -0.63 14.47 14.11
N ASP A 66 -1.32 13.60 13.37
CA ASP A 66 -1.63 12.25 13.82
C ASP A 66 -0.40 11.32 13.78
N ALA A 67 0.71 11.84 14.32
CA ALA A 67 2.00 11.14 14.32
C ALA A 67 1.93 9.73 14.91
N ALA A 68 1.05 9.49 15.89
CA ALA A 68 0.89 8.17 16.51
C ALA A 68 0.34 7.13 15.53
N VAL A 69 -0.58 7.52 14.63
CA VAL A 69 -1.12 6.66 13.58
C VAL A 69 -0.03 6.38 12.54
N ILE A 70 0.69 7.42 12.10
CA ILE A 70 1.80 7.31 11.16
C ILE A 70 2.89 6.38 11.70
N GLU A 71 3.29 6.56 12.98
CA GLU A 71 4.29 5.71 13.64
C GLU A 71 3.83 4.24 13.72
N THR A 72 2.53 4.03 13.99
CA THR A 72 1.97 2.67 14.04
C THR A 72 2.00 2.02 12.67
N CYS A 73 1.55 2.73 11.62
CA CYS A 73 1.62 2.25 10.24
C CYS A 73 3.07 1.98 9.80
N ALA A 74 3.98 2.90 10.11
CA ALA A 74 5.40 2.76 9.77
C ALA A 74 6.06 1.57 10.47
N ALA A 75 5.72 1.32 11.73
CA ALA A 75 6.23 0.18 12.48
C ALA A 75 5.81 -1.16 11.85
N GLU A 76 4.55 -1.29 11.45
CA GLU A 76 4.04 -2.49 10.77
C GLU A 76 4.66 -2.66 9.39
N LEU A 77 4.70 -1.60 8.57
CA LEU A 77 5.32 -1.64 7.25
C LEU A 77 6.79 -2.07 7.32
N ARG A 78 7.52 -1.61 8.34
CA ARG A 78 8.95 -1.95 8.52
C ARG A 78 9.17 -3.43 8.73
N THR A 79 8.22 -4.16 9.30
CA THR A 79 8.32 -5.63 9.50
C THR A 79 8.27 -6.41 8.18
N LEU A 80 7.75 -5.79 7.12
CA LEU A 80 7.64 -6.41 5.78
C LEU A 80 8.82 -6.05 4.87
N LEU A 81 9.58 -5.02 5.22
CA LEU A 81 10.68 -4.50 4.40
C LEU A 81 12.01 -5.18 4.71
N PRO A 82 12.91 -5.35 3.73
CA PRO A 82 14.30 -5.69 4.01
C PRO A 82 14.95 -4.55 4.84
N PRO A 83 15.90 -4.89 5.73
CA PRO A 83 16.46 -3.92 6.66
C PRO A 83 17.25 -2.80 5.97
N GLU A 84 17.87 -3.08 4.83
CA GLU A 84 18.79 -2.19 4.13
C GLU A 84 18.58 -2.24 2.62
N GLY A 85 19.30 -1.37 1.90
CA GLY A 85 19.31 -1.27 0.46
C GLY A 85 18.28 -0.27 -0.10
N PRO A 86 18.40 0.10 -1.38
CA PRO A 86 17.51 1.05 -2.03
C PRO A 86 16.07 0.57 -2.08
N VAL A 87 15.10 1.51 -2.02
CA VAL A 87 13.68 1.18 -2.19
C VAL A 87 13.11 2.02 -3.33
N LEU A 88 12.34 1.36 -4.18
CA LEU A 88 11.53 2.02 -5.21
C LEU A 88 10.07 2.05 -4.76
N VAL A 89 9.42 3.22 -4.83
CA VAL A 89 7.99 3.38 -4.54
C VAL A 89 7.26 3.65 -5.84
N LEU A 90 6.30 2.80 -6.18
CA LEU A 90 5.40 2.96 -7.33
C LEU A 90 4.01 3.36 -6.87
N GLY A 91 3.56 4.55 -7.26
CA GLY A 91 2.18 4.99 -7.08
C GLY A 91 1.33 4.58 -8.28
N ILE A 92 0.50 3.56 -8.11
CA ILE A 92 -0.32 2.94 -9.16
C ILE A 92 -1.67 3.63 -9.22
N GLY A 93 -2.21 3.76 -10.42
CA GLY A 93 -3.52 4.33 -10.67
C GLY A 93 -3.51 5.54 -11.60
N ASN A 94 -4.71 6.08 -11.85
CA ASN A 94 -4.96 7.20 -12.75
C ASN A 94 -5.20 8.50 -11.96
N ARG A 95 -4.28 9.45 -12.05
CA ARG A 95 -4.40 10.77 -11.39
C ARG A 95 -5.66 11.56 -11.77
N ARG A 96 -6.29 11.26 -12.92
CA ARG A 96 -7.47 11.95 -13.43
C ARG A 96 -8.78 11.37 -12.90
N VAL A 97 -8.71 10.21 -12.25
CA VAL A 97 -9.86 9.52 -11.63
C VAL A 97 -9.66 9.56 -10.12
N THR A 98 -10.49 10.31 -9.41
CA THR A 98 -10.29 10.53 -7.97
C THR A 98 -10.16 9.22 -7.19
N ALA A 99 -11.05 8.25 -7.42
CA ALA A 99 -11.03 6.96 -6.72
C ALA A 99 -9.75 6.14 -6.95
N ASP A 100 -9.03 6.43 -8.03
CA ASP A 100 -7.82 5.73 -8.48
C ASP A 100 -6.54 6.61 -8.33
N ALA A 101 -6.66 7.76 -7.67
CA ALA A 101 -5.56 8.73 -7.55
C ALA A 101 -4.68 8.55 -6.30
N LEU A 102 -5.00 7.60 -5.41
CA LEU A 102 -4.29 7.41 -4.14
C LEU A 102 -2.80 7.15 -4.34
N GLY A 103 -2.46 6.14 -5.14
CA GLY A 103 -1.07 5.78 -5.41
C GLY A 103 -0.26 6.92 -6.02
N PRO A 104 -0.70 7.54 -7.13
CA PRO A 104 -0.01 8.67 -7.73
C PRO A 104 0.21 9.85 -6.78
N ARG A 105 -0.79 10.19 -5.95
CA ARG A 105 -0.68 11.28 -4.95
C ARG A 105 0.25 10.91 -3.80
N THR A 106 0.29 9.63 -3.41
CA THR A 106 1.23 9.14 -2.40
C THR A 106 2.67 9.24 -2.92
N ALA A 107 2.93 8.76 -4.15
CA ALA A 107 4.26 8.80 -4.74
C ALA A 107 4.85 10.22 -4.82
N GLN A 108 4.02 11.25 -5.02
CA GLN A 108 4.44 12.65 -5.05
C GLN A 108 4.88 13.21 -3.69
N LYS A 109 4.48 12.57 -2.60
CA LYS A 109 4.78 12.97 -1.21
C LYS A 109 5.89 12.09 -0.58
N ILE A 110 6.49 11.20 -1.37
CA ILE A 110 7.62 10.38 -0.90
C ILE A 110 8.87 11.25 -0.86
N LEU A 111 9.59 11.18 0.25
CA LEU A 111 10.91 11.78 0.40
C LEU A 111 11.92 11.01 -0.47
N VAL A 112 12.14 11.50 -1.68
CA VAL A 112 13.15 10.95 -2.59
C VAL A 112 14.53 11.32 -2.11
N THR A 113 15.38 10.32 -1.89
CA THR A 113 16.76 10.48 -1.39
C THR A 113 17.79 9.85 -2.32
N MET A 114 17.35 9.22 -3.40
CA MET A 114 18.21 8.72 -4.47
C MET A 114 18.46 9.84 -5.47
N GLY A 115 19.71 10.27 -5.62
CA GLY A 115 20.10 11.25 -6.63
C GLY A 115 20.36 10.62 -8.01
N PRO A 116 20.26 11.42 -9.10
CA PRO A 116 20.45 10.91 -10.48
C PRO A 116 21.84 10.37 -10.77
N GLN A 117 22.82 10.63 -9.92
CA GLN A 117 24.21 10.20 -10.09
C GLN A 117 24.67 9.23 -8.98
N HIS A 118 23.78 8.58 -8.26
CA HIS A 118 24.14 7.76 -7.07
C HIS A 118 25.08 8.52 -6.12
N THR A 119 24.90 9.83 -6.02
CA THR A 119 25.73 10.69 -5.17
C THR A 119 25.76 10.13 -3.76
N LEU A 120 26.96 10.09 -3.19
CA LEU A 120 27.38 9.44 -1.95
C LEU A 120 26.23 9.33 -0.93
N PRO A 121 25.92 8.11 -0.47
CA PRO A 121 24.82 7.91 0.47
C PRO A 121 25.06 8.77 1.70
N VAL A 122 24.14 9.66 2.00
CA VAL A 122 24.16 10.39 3.26
C VAL A 122 24.07 9.35 4.37
N ARG A 123 25.06 9.30 5.25
CA ARG A 123 25.11 8.30 6.32
C ARG A 123 23.81 8.28 7.12
N GLY A 124 23.15 7.11 7.10
CA GLY A 124 21.92 6.88 7.87
C GLY A 124 20.64 7.32 7.17
N ILE A 125 20.70 7.73 5.91
CA ILE A 125 19.56 7.96 5.03
C ILE A 125 19.48 6.81 4.03
N ARG A 126 18.33 6.14 3.97
CA ARG A 126 18.08 5.05 3.03
C ARG A 126 17.82 5.63 1.63
N PRO A 127 18.44 5.12 0.56
CA PRO A 127 18.15 5.57 -0.80
C PRO A 127 16.71 5.20 -1.20
N VAL A 128 15.93 6.19 -1.64
CA VAL A 128 14.53 6.03 -2.06
C VAL A 128 14.31 6.74 -3.37
N ALA A 129 13.74 6.02 -4.34
CA ALA A 129 13.19 6.57 -5.56
C ALA A 129 11.66 6.43 -5.54
N ALA A 130 10.92 7.36 -6.17
CA ALA A 130 9.47 7.28 -6.26
C ALA A 130 9.00 7.73 -7.64
N ILE A 131 7.97 7.07 -8.16
CA ILE A 131 7.36 7.40 -9.44
C ILE A 131 5.90 6.97 -9.49
N ALA A 132 5.09 7.73 -10.23
CA ALA A 132 3.74 7.34 -10.63
C ALA A 132 3.77 7.04 -12.14
N PRO A 133 3.83 5.77 -12.57
CA PRO A 133 4.01 5.40 -13.97
C PRO A 133 2.78 5.68 -14.83
N GLY A 134 1.61 5.91 -14.23
CA GLY A 134 0.34 6.04 -14.92
C GLY A 134 -0.30 4.67 -15.23
N VAL A 135 -1.32 4.70 -16.07
CA VAL A 135 -2.09 3.50 -16.46
C VAL A 135 -1.81 3.10 -17.91
N SER A 136 -2.01 1.82 -18.25
CA SER A 136 -1.74 1.29 -19.60
C SER A 136 -2.45 2.06 -20.70
N ALA A 137 -3.65 2.57 -20.44
CA ALA A 137 -4.41 3.40 -21.41
C ALA A 137 -3.71 4.72 -21.78
N SER A 138 -2.85 5.25 -20.92
CA SER A 138 -2.10 6.49 -21.15
C SER A 138 -0.66 6.28 -21.59
N THR A 139 -0.08 5.12 -21.30
CA THR A 139 1.33 4.84 -21.56
C THR A 139 1.56 3.90 -22.73
N GLY A 140 0.56 3.11 -23.10
CA GLY A 140 0.68 2.02 -24.09
C GLY A 140 1.47 0.82 -23.60
N LEU A 141 1.94 0.83 -22.33
CA LEU A 141 2.71 -0.24 -21.72
C LEU A 141 1.94 -0.86 -20.55
N THR A 142 2.14 -2.14 -20.31
CA THR A 142 1.60 -2.79 -19.12
C THR A 142 2.35 -2.31 -17.88
N LEU A 143 1.67 -2.32 -16.72
CA LEU A 143 2.28 -1.96 -15.45
C LEU A 143 3.52 -2.83 -15.15
N ARG A 144 3.46 -4.12 -15.49
CA ARG A 144 4.58 -5.06 -15.32
C ARG A 144 5.79 -4.69 -16.18
N GLN A 145 5.59 -4.26 -17.43
CA GLN A 145 6.70 -3.79 -18.29
C GLN A 145 7.36 -2.54 -17.71
N LEU A 146 6.56 -1.57 -17.25
CA LEU A 146 7.06 -0.35 -16.62
C LEU A 146 7.81 -0.66 -15.32
N ALA A 147 7.20 -1.45 -14.43
CA ALA A 147 7.82 -1.84 -13.16
C ALA A 147 9.13 -2.62 -13.38
N GLY A 148 9.16 -3.56 -14.33
CA GLY A 148 10.36 -4.31 -14.67
C GLY A 148 11.51 -3.43 -15.15
N ALA A 149 11.25 -2.50 -16.07
CA ALA A 149 12.26 -1.55 -16.54
C ALA A 149 12.80 -0.65 -15.41
N MET A 150 11.94 -0.23 -14.49
CA MET A 150 12.34 0.59 -13.34
C MET A 150 13.15 -0.23 -12.33
N VAL A 151 12.77 -1.48 -12.07
CA VAL A 151 13.53 -2.39 -11.20
C VAL A 151 14.93 -2.63 -11.78
N GLU A 152 15.05 -2.83 -13.08
CA GLU A 152 16.34 -2.97 -13.76
C GLU A 152 17.21 -1.71 -13.62
N ALA A 153 16.62 -0.53 -13.80
CA ALA A 153 17.33 0.74 -13.72
C ALA A 153 17.75 1.09 -12.29
N VAL A 154 16.88 0.88 -11.30
CA VAL A 154 17.08 1.29 -9.89
C VAL A 154 17.81 0.21 -9.08
N ARG A 155 17.62 -1.07 -9.43
CA ARG A 155 18.10 -2.24 -8.67
C ARG A 155 17.74 -2.15 -7.18
N PRO A 156 16.46 -1.99 -6.85
CA PRO A 156 16.04 -1.80 -5.48
C PRO A 156 16.13 -3.13 -4.69
N ALA A 157 16.35 -3.03 -3.38
CA ALA A 157 16.25 -4.16 -2.47
C ALA A 157 14.78 -4.56 -2.21
N ALA A 158 13.84 -3.62 -2.44
CA ALA A 158 12.40 -3.87 -2.43
C ALA A 158 11.65 -2.82 -3.25
N LEU A 159 10.48 -3.22 -3.73
CA LEU A 159 9.49 -2.37 -4.37
C LEU A 159 8.29 -2.19 -3.43
N ILE A 160 7.83 -0.95 -3.22
CA ILE A 160 6.56 -0.66 -2.56
C ILE A 160 5.58 -0.20 -3.64
N CYS A 161 4.49 -0.96 -3.83
CA CYS A 161 3.40 -0.61 -4.72
C CYS A 161 2.26 0.01 -3.90
N VAL A 162 1.87 1.24 -4.20
CA VAL A 162 0.76 1.93 -3.55
C VAL A 162 -0.42 2.01 -4.50
N ASP A 163 -1.59 1.53 -4.07
CA ASP A 163 -2.81 1.48 -4.88
C ASP A 163 -4.07 1.75 -4.06
N SER A 164 -5.15 2.07 -4.75
CA SER A 164 -6.50 2.09 -4.21
C SER A 164 -7.03 0.66 -4.10
N LEU A 165 -7.55 0.29 -2.92
CA LEU A 165 -8.04 -1.07 -2.67
C LEU A 165 -9.57 -1.13 -2.77
N CYS A 166 -10.08 -2.33 -3.02
CA CYS A 166 -11.49 -2.67 -2.91
C CYS A 166 -11.77 -3.34 -1.55
N SER A 167 -12.89 -3.01 -0.92
CA SER A 167 -13.39 -3.65 0.29
C SER A 167 -14.77 -4.25 0.03
N ALA A 168 -15.08 -5.38 0.66
CA ALA A 168 -16.44 -5.94 0.67
C ALA A 168 -17.36 -5.20 1.65
N GLU A 169 -16.79 -4.43 2.58
CA GLU A 169 -17.50 -3.74 3.66
C GLU A 169 -17.39 -2.22 3.50
N GLY A 170 -18.52 -1.53 3.27
CA GLY A 170 -18.56 -0.07 3.16
C GLY A 170 -18.06 0.68 4.40
N ALA A 171 -18.15 0.07 5.57
CA ALA A 171 -17.66 0.64 6.84
C ALA A 171 -16.13 0.82 6.86
N ARG A 172 -15.39 0.11 6.01
CA ARG A 172 -13.92 0.16 5.93
C ARG A 172 -13.40 1.19 4.93
N LEU A 173 -14.26 1.71 4.06
CA LEU A 173 -13.87 2.70 3.05
C LEU A 173 -13.27 3.95 3.71
N GLY A 174 -12.00 4.24 3.41
CA GLY A 174 -11.25 5.33 4.00
C GLY A 174 -11.00 5.21 5.51
N ARG A 175 -11.08 3.99 6.07
CA ARG A 175 -10.89 3.71 7.51
C ARG A 175 -9.90 2.59 7.79
N SER A 176 -9.30 2.04 6.75
CA SER A 176 -8.32 0.98 6.87
C SER A 176 -7.12 1.26 5.99
N VAL A 177 -5.96 0.81 6.42
CA VAL A 177 -4.73 0.71 5.60
C VAL A 177 -4.35 -0.75 5.56
N GLN A 178 -4.02 -1.30 4.42
CA GLN A 178 -3.45 -2.65 4.33
C GLN A 178 -2.05 -2.61 3.73
N PHE A 179 -1.15 -3.38 4.35
CA PHE A 179 0.17 -3.73 3.84
C PHE A 179 0.26 -5.24 3.61
N SER A 180 0.98 -5.68 2.58
CA SER A 180 1.30 -7.09 2.40
C SER A 180 2.67 -7.28 1.73
N ASP A 181 3.33 -8.41 2.00
CA ASP A 181 4.59 -8.80 1.34
C ASP A 181 4.38 -9.77 0.16
N THR A 182 3.16 -9.91 -0.29
CA THR A 182 2.78 -10.80 -1.39
C THR A 182 2.82 -10.13 -2.76
N GLY A 183 2.91 -8.81 -2.80
CA GLY A 183 2.75 -8.03 -4.02
C GLY A 183 1.32 -7.55 -4.26
N LEU A 184 1.10 -6.98 -5.44
CA LEU A 184 -0.17 -6.43 -5.87
C LEU A 184 -0.88 -7.38 -6.83
N TYR A 185 -2.13 -7.73 -6.51
CA TYR A 185 -3.00 -8.61 -7.29
C TYR A 185 -4.34 -7.90 -7.55
N PRO A 186 -4.42 -7.05 -8.59
CA PRO A 186 -5.66 -6.36 -8.90
C PRO A 186 -6.79 -7.34 -9.21
N ALA A 187 -7.96 -7.09 -8.65
CA ALA A 187 -9.12 -7.97 -8.60
C ALA A 187 -9.61 -8.56 -9.91
N GLN A 188 -9.63 -7.75 -10.94
CA GLN A 188 -10.21 -8.11 -12.23
C GLN A 188 -9.13 -8.18 -13.32
N ALA A 189 -7.88 -8.31 -12.90
CA ALA A 189 -6.79 -8.20 -13.82
C ALA A 189 -6.26 -9.57 -14.24
N ASP A 190 -6.03 -9.71 -15.52
CA ASP A 190 -5.18 -10.74 -16.11
C ASP A 190 -3.86 -10.84 -15.34
N HIS A 191 -3.27 -12.05 -15.23
CA HIS A 191 -1.97 -12.31 -14.61
C HIS A 191 -0.85 -11.35 -15.05
N ALA A 192 -0.97 -10.75 -16.24
CA ALA A 192 -0.08 -9.70 -16.74
C ALA A 192 -0.04 -8.41 -15.89
N LYS A 193 -1.00 -8.22 -15.00
CA LYS A 193 -1.06 -7.06 -14.08
C LYS A 193 -0.58 -7.38 -12.66
N HIS A 194 -0.27 -8.63 -12.37
CA HIS A 194 0.28 -9.01 -11.07
C HIS A 194 1.72 -8.48 -10.93
N LEU A 195 1.99 -7.82 -9.83
CA LEU A 195 3.32 -7.37 -9.44
C LEU A 195 3.72 -8.08 -8.16
N ASP A 196 4.53 -9.10 -8.28
CA ASP A 196 5.05 -9.88 -7.17
C ASP A 196 6.55 -10.17 -7.34
N ALA A 197 7.14 -10.81 -6.35
CA ALA A 197 8.56 -11.12 -6.36
C ALA A 197 8.93 -12.11 -7.49
N ALA A 198 8.04 -13.01 -7.87
CA ALA A 198 8.29 -13.95 -8.97
C ALA A 198 8.32 -13.24 -10.33
N ALA A 199 7.47 -12.20 -10.49
CA ALA A 199 7.39 -11.42 -11.71
C ALA A 199 8.56 -10.45 -11.91
N LEU A 200 9.09 -9.89 -10.81
CA LEU A 200 10.03 -8.76 -10.83
C LEU A 200 11.43 -9.09 -10.29
N GLY A 201 11.63 -10.25 -9.69
CA GLY A 201 12.91 -10.67 -9.12
C GLY A 201 13.33 -9.92 -7.84
N VAL A 202 12.46 -9.10 -7.28
CA VAL A 202 12.68 -8.36 -6.03
C VAL A 202 11.46 -8.46 -5.12
N PRO A 203 11.60 -8.40 -3.78
CA PRO A 203 10.48 -8.32 -2.87
C PRO A 203 9.52 -7.19 -3.24
N VAL A 204 8.22 -7.47 -3.29
CA VAL A 204 7.17 -6.48 -3.60
C VAL A 204 6.22 -6.37 -2.41
N ILE A 205 6.14 -5.20 -1.85
CA ILE A 205 5.23 -4.85 -0.77
C ILE A 205 4.07 -4.04 -1.36
N ALA A 206 2.84 -4.50 -1.17
CA ALA A 206 1.66 -3.72 -1.50
C ALA A 206 1.24 -2.88 -0.31
N ALA A 207 0.78 -1.67 -0.57
CA ALA A 207 0.25 -0.72 0.40
C ALA A 207 -0.98 -0.03 -0.18
N GLY A 208 -2.06 0.11 0.59
CA GLY A 208 -3.23 0.81 0.08
C GLY A 208 -4.30 1.07 1.12
N ILE A 209 -5.30 1.84 0.67
CA ILE A 209 -6.50 2.20 1.43
C ILE A 209 -7.70 1.79 0.59
N PRO A 210 -8.73 1.13 1.15
CA PRO A 210 -9.96 0.85 0.43
C PRO A 210 -10.71 2.17 0.16
N THR A 211 -10.87 2.47 -1.12
CA THR A 211 -11.55 3.67 -1.62
C THR A 211 -12.82 3.35 -2.39
N LEU A 212 -13.02 2.07 -2.71
CA LEU A 212 -14.16 1.59 -3.48
C LEU A 212 -14.66 0.23 -2.98
N MET A 213 -15.91 -0.05 -3.27
CA MET A 213 -16.62 -1.31 -3.00
C MET A 213 -17.50 -1.63 -4.22
N ASP A 214 -17.54 -2.90 -4.63
CA ASP A 214 -18.46 -3.33 -5.67
C ASP A 214 -19.93 -3.17 -5.21
N SER A 215 -20.77 -2.65 -6.08
CA SER A 215 -22.21 -2.53 -5.80
C SER A 215 -22.92 -3.87 -6.00
N ASP A 216 -23.94 -4.13 -5.18
CA ASP A 216 -24.86 -5.26 -5.40
C ASP A 216 -25.88 -4.97 -6.52
N GLU A 217 -26.02 -3.71 -6.95
CA GLU A 217 -27.05 -3.25 -7.87
C GLU A 217 -26.67 -3.39 -9.35
N GLY A 218 -25.45 -3.83 -9.66
CA GLY A 218 -24.99 -4.05 -11.05
C GLY A 218 -23.48 -4.22 -11.17
N ALA A 219 -23.05 -5.02 -12.13
CA ALA A 219 -21.64 -5.40 -12.32
C ALA A 219 -20.70 -4.23 -12.66
N ASP A 220 -21.26 -3.08 -13.09
CA ASP A 220 -20.48 -1.92 -13.53
C ASP A 220 -20.55 -0.73 -12.55
N LEU A 221 -21.16 -0.92 -11.37
CA LEU A 221 -21.30 0.13 -10.37
C LEU A 221 -20.37 -0.10 -9.19
N VAL A 222 -19.69 0.97 -8.77
CA VAL A 222 -18.86 0.99 -7.56
C VAL A 222 -19.37 2.05 -6.57
N VAL A 223 -19.27 1.74 -5.29
CA VAL A 223 -19.58 2.65 -4.20
C VAL A 223 -18.29 3.26 -3.68
N THR A 224 -18.29 4.57 -3.45
CA THR A 224 -17.15 5.31 -2.89
C THR A 224 -17.60 6.14 -1.69
N PRO A 225 -16.70 6.54 -0.78
CA PRO A 225 -17.03 7.46 0.29
C PRO A 225 -17.55 8.79 -0.23
N ARG A 226 -18.53 9.42 0.45
CA ARG A 226 -18.96 10.78 0.10
C ARG A 226 -17.83 11.81 0.16
N ALA A 227 -16.90 11.65 1.09
CA ALA A 227 -15.73 12.51 1.26
C ALA A 227 -14.51 11.98 0.50
N LEU A 228 -14.71 11.38 -0.69
CA LEU A 228 -13.63 10.70 -1.43
C LEU A 228 -12.41 11.59 -1.66
N ASP A 229 -12.61 12.87 -2.04
CA ASP A 229 -11.48 13.79 -2.26
C ASP A 229 -10.64 13.99 -1.00
N SER A 230 -11.28 14.11 0.17
CA SER A 230 -10.58 14.19 1.47
C SER A 230 -9.92 12.88 1.84
N VAL A 231 -10.57 11.73 1.57
CA VAL A 231 -9.97 10.41 1.78
C VAL A 231 -8.70 10.25 0.96
N ILE A 232 -8.71 10.65 -0.31
CA ILE A 232 -7.53 10.57 -1.19
C ILE A 232 -6.45 11.56 -0.75
N ALA A 233 -6.83 12.79 -0.39
CA ALA A 233 -5.87 13.82 0.02
C ALA A 233 -5.13 13.42 1.32
N HIS A 234 -5.88 13.10 2.39
CA HIS A 234 -5.32 12.75 3.68
C HIS A 234 -4.76 11.32 3.69
N GLY A 235 -5.42 10.37 3.00
CA GLY A 235 -4.93 9.00 2.86
C GLY A 235 -3.59 8.92 2.14
N SER A 236 -3.38 9.73 1.08
CA SER A 236 -2.09 9.81 0.41
C SER A 236 -1.00 10.42 1.30
N ALA A 237 -1.34 11.40 2.14
CA ALA A 237 -0.40 11.98 3.11
C ALA A 237 -0.05 10.98 4.22
N LEU A 238 -1.05 10.26 4.76
CA LEU A 238 -0.85 9.20 5.74
C LEU A 238 0.07 8.09 5.23
N LEU A 239 -0.22 7.56 4.03
CA LEU A 239 0.60 6.50 3.42
C LEU A 239 2.03 6.98 3.14
N ALA A 240 2.18 8.18 2.58
CA ALA A 240 3.51 8.76 2.34
C ALA A 240 4.27 8.98 3.66
N GLY A 241 3.61 9.53 4.68
CA GLY A 241 4.18 9.71 6.01
C GLY A 241 4.65 8.38 6.62
N ALA A 242 3.82 7.33 6.54
CA ALA A 242 4.14 6.00 7.02
C ALA A 242 5.31 5.36 6.24
N ILE A 243 5.32 5.47 4.92
CA ILE A 243 6.41 4.96 4.06
C ILE A 243 7.70 5.71 4.34
N ASN A 244 7.67 7.04 4.35
CA ASN A 244 8.83 7.88 4.64
C ASN A 244 9.41 7.54 6.03
N ARG A 245 8.54 7.39 7.05
CA ARG A 245 8.95 7.06 8.42
C ARG A 245 9.48 5.63 8.56
N ALA A 246 8.93 4.68 7.80
CA ALA A 246 9.45 3.31 7.75
C ALA A 246 10.84 3.25 7.13
N LEU A 247 11.08 4.03 6.07
CA LEU A 247 12.33 4.04 5.31
C LEU A 247 13.40 4.92 5.93
N GLN A 248 13.02 5.99 6.66
CA GLN A 248 13.92 6.95 7.30
C GLN A 248 13.73 6.99 8.83
N PRO A 249 14.06 5.90 9.56
CA PRO A 249 13.74 5.77 10.98
C PRO A 249 14.51 6.73 11.90
N ARG A 250 15.48 7.47 11.38
CA ARG A 250 16.23 8.50 12.12
C ARG A 250 15.56 9.88 12.10
N LEU A 251 14.62 10.10 11.18
CA LEU A 251 13.90 11.36 11.07
C LEU A 251 12.53 11.26 11.76
N SER A 252 12.15 12.27 12.51
CA SER A 252 10.81 12.36 13.10
C SER A 252 9.74 12.59 12.02
N VAL A 253 8.48 12.30 12.33
CA VAL A 253 7.35 12.55 11.43
C VAL A 253 7.33 14.01 10.99
N ALA A 254 7.52 14.97 11.92
CA ALA A 254 7.55 16.39 11.61
C ALA A 254 8.69 16.78 10.64
N GLN A 255 9.90 16.22 10.84
CA GLN A 255 11.02 16.45 9.92
C GLN A 255 10.72 15.90 8.52
N LEU A 256 10.09 14.71 8.45
CA LEU A 256 9.74 14.09 7.17
C LEU A 256 8.72 14.92 6.39
N PHE A 257 7.69 15.45 7.03
CA PHE A 257 6.73 16.35 6.37
C PHE A 257 7.40 17.63 5.88
N TRP A 258 8.26 18.22 6.67
CA TRP A 258 8.99 19.43 6.26
C TRP A 258 9.93 19.19 5.07
N LEU A 259 10.58 18.02 4.99
CA LEU A 259 11.51 17.68 3.91
C LEU A 259 10.81 17.21 2.62
N ALA A 260 9.62 16.61 2.76
CA ALA A 260 8.90 16.07 1.59
C ALA A 260 7.99 17.10 0.90
N GLY A 261 7.76 18.25 1.50
CA GLY A 261 7.01 19.40 0.95
C GLY A 261 5.56 19.34 1.28
#